data_941dcfacc7bcf5dbd89af100246bce16
#
_entry.id   941dcfacc7bcf5dbd89af100246bce16
#
_cell.length_a   1.000
_cell.length_b   1.000
_cell.length_c   1.000
_cell.angle_alpha   90.00
_cell.angle_beta   90.00
_cell.angle_gamma   90.00
#
_symmetry.space_group_name_H-M   'P 1'
#
loop_
_entity.id
_entity.type
_entity.pdbx_description
1 polymer ?
#
loop_
_entity_poly.entity_id
_entity_poly.type
_entity_poly.pdbx_seq_one_letter_code
_entity_poly.pdbx_strand_id
1 'polypeptide(L)'
;MSHTLGIRQAQKQKTRQALLDAALGLLEEQSLSSLGLREVTRAVGVAPTAFYRHFRSTADLGVELVEEALGSLHSMIESTVSATGDSDERIERAVGLIARHVDAYPAHVRFIARERHGGVQPVREAIRRQLARFAEEVKVALAEHPESAGWSDEDLLMLAGLYVDQMLVTASQFLEAMEGAAEDRERVARLAVQRMRLISIGRHHWKE
;
A
#
# COMPACT_ATOMS: atom_id res chain seq x y z
N MET A 1 8.25 -27.94 -29.32
CA MET A 1 8.44 -26.47 -29.36
C MET A 1 7.92 -25.73 -28.11
N SER A 2 6.97 -26.25 -27.34
CA SER A 2 6.40 -25.57 -26.15
C SER A 2 7.37 -25.39 -24.97
N HIS A 3 8.30 -26.31 -24.75
CA HIS A 3 9.22 -26.26 -23.58
C HIS A 3 10.22 -25.09 -23.65
N THR A 4 10.72 -24.74 -24.82
CA THR A 4 11.70 -23.65 -25.01
C THR A 4 11.05 -22.27 -24.86
N LEU A 5 9.76 -22.14 -25.21
CA LEU A 5 8.97 -20.92 -25.00
C LEU A 5 8.74 -20.67 -23.51
N GLY A 6 8.41 -21.70 -22.74
CA GLY A 6 8.21 -21.60 -21.30
C GLY A 6 9.48 -21.15 -20.54
N ILE A 7 10.66 -21.71 -20.91
CA ILE A 7 11.94 -21.34 -20.28
C ILE A 7 12.28 -19.86 -20.57
N ARG A 8 12.08 -19.38 -21.80
CA ARG A 8 12.33 -17.97 -22.16
C ARG A 8 11.38 -17.02 -21.43
N GLN A 9 10.13 -17.41 -21.27
CA GLN A 9 9.15 -16.62 -20.54
C GLN A 9 9.47 -16.56 -19.04
N ALA A 10 9.86 -17.67 -18.43
CA ALA A 10 10.31 -17.73 -17.04
C ALA A 10 11.57 -16.86 -16.82
N GLN A 11 12.54 -16.92 -17.74
CA GLN A 11 13.75 -16.10 -17.65
C GLN A 11 13.43 -14.60 -17.81
N LYS A 12 12.50 -14.25 -18.71
CA LYS A 12 12.02 -12.86 -18.86
C LYS A 12 11.39 -12.35 -17.57
N GLN A 13 10.52 -13.15 -16.96
CA GLN A 13 9.86 -12.77 -15.70
C GLN A 13 10.87 -12.65 -14.54
N LYS A 14 11.83 -13.57 -14.45
CA LYS A 14 12.89 -13.50 -13.45
C LYS A 14 13.72 -12.22 -13.56
N THR A 15 14.11 -11.82 -14.78
CA THR A 15 14.87 -10.58 -14.98
C THR A 15 14.01 -9.36 -14.66
N ARG A 16 12.71 -9.37 -15.00
CA ARG A 16 11.79 -8.30 -14.66
C ARG A 16 11.68 -8.12 -13.15
N GLN A 17 11.48 -9.21 -12.41
CA GLN A 17 11.40 -9.16 -10.94
C GLN A 17 12.72 -8.67 -10.34
N ALA A 18 13.86 -9.17 -10.80
CA ALA A 18 15.16 -8.70 -10.30
C ALA A 18 15.37 -7.19 -10.50
N LEU A 19 14.83 -6.59 -11.57
CA LEU A 19 14.88 -5.14 -11.78
C LEU A 19 13.97 -4.39 -10.79
N LEU A 20 12.79 -4.92 -10.47
CA LEU A 20 11.89 -4.36 -9.45
C LEU A 20 12.52 -4.43 -8.06
N ASP A 21 13.04 -5.60 -7.67
CA ASP A 21 13.67 -5.81 -6.37
C ASP A 21 14.90 -4.90 -6.19
N ALA A 22 15.74 -4.79 -7.22
CA ALA A 22 16.91 -3.91 -7.19
C ALA A 22 16.52 -2.43 -7.08
N ALA A 23 15.48 -2.00 -7.83
CA ALA A 23 15.01 -0.64 -7.74
C ALA A 23 14.41 -0.36 -6.36
N LEU A 24 13.61 -1.27 -5.80
CA LEU A 24 13.03 -1.12 -4.48
C LEU A 24 14.10 -0.99 -3.39
N GLY A 25 15.17 -1.80 -3.45
CA GLY A 25 16.31 -1.69 -2.55
C GLY A 25 17.04 -0.34 -2.66
N LEU A 26 17.26 0.16 -3.88
CA LEU A 26 17.88 1.48 -4.09
C LEU A 26 16.97 2.63 -3.59
N LEU A 27 15.65 2.47 -3.67
CA LEU A 27 14.67 3.43 -3.21
C LEU A 27 14.55 3.50 -1.68
N GLU A 28 15.25 2.66 -0.93
CA GLU A 28 15.36 2.85 0.53
C GLU A 28 16.13 4.12 0.88
N GLU A 29 17.16 4.46 0.09
CA GLU A 29 18.06 5.59 0.36
C GLU A 29 17.74 6.84 -0.49
N GLN A 30 17.02 6.70 -1.61
CA GLN A 30 16.74 7.79 -2.53
C GLN A 30 15.29 7.83 -3.04
N SER A 31 14.88 8.96 -3.64
CA SER A 31 13.58 9.07 -4.28
C SER A 31 13.60 8.51 -5.71
N LEU A 32 12.44 8.12 -6.23
CA LEU A 32 12.32 7.62 -7.61
C LEU A 32 12.75 8.68 -8.65
N SER A 33 12.58 9.97 -8.35
CA SER A 33 13.00 11.06 -9.24
C SER A 33 14.50 11.17 -9.43
N SER A 34 15.30 10.66 -8.46
CA SER A 34 16.76 10.60 -8.53
C SER A 34 17.30 9.25 -9.02
N LEU A 35 16.45 8.22 -9.05
CA LEU A 35 16.86 6.87 -9.43
C LEU A 35 17.27 6.78 -10.90
N GLY A 36 18.53 6.45 -11.13
CA GLY A 36 19.10 6.26 -12.47
C GLY A 36 18.88 4.85 -13.01
N LEU A 37 18.44 4.71 -14.27
CA LEU A 37 18.30 3.42 -14.95
C LEU A 37 19.62 2.61 -14.90
N ARG A 38 20.77 3.29 -15.02
CA ARG A 38 22.08 2.63 -14.98
C ARG A 38 22.42 2.04 -13.61
N GLU A 39 21.91 2.62 -12.54
CA GLU A 39 22.09 2.09 -11.18
C GLU A 39 21.31 0.80 -11.02
N VAL A 40 20.04 0.79 -11.44
CA VAL A 40 19.17 -0.40 -11.39
C VAL A 40 19.77 -1.55 -12.21
N THR A 41 20.17 -1.28 -13.45
CA THR A 41 20.73 -2.33 -14.33
C THR A 41 22.07 -2.85 -13.84
N ARG A 42 22.91 -2.00 -13.23
CA ARG A 42 24.17 -2.40 -12.60
C ARG A 42 23.94 -3.31 -11.39
N ALA A 43 22.95 -3.00 -10.56
CA ALA A 43 22.62 -3.81 -9.39
C ALA A 43 22.19 -5.24 -9.77
N VAL A 44 21.52 -5.39 -10.92
CA VAL A 44 21.11 -6.71 -11.45
C VAL A 44 22.20 -7.40 -12.30
N GLY A 45 23.25 -6.66 -12.71
CA GLY A 45 24.27 -7.18 -13.60
C GLY A 45 23.85 -7.34 -15.05
N VAL A 46 22.90 -6.52 -15.53
CA VAL A 46 22.40 -6.57 -16.91
C VAL A 46 22.76 -5.30 -17.68
N ALA A 47 22.82 -5.40 -19.02
CA ALA A 47 23.05 -4.23 -19.86
C ALA A 47 21.84 -3.26 -19.83
N PRO A 48 22.05 -1.94 -19.93
CA PRO A 48 20.96 -0.96 -19.95
C PRO A 48 19.87 -1.24 -21.02
N THR A 49 20.25 -1.83 -22.16
CA THR A 49 19.33 -2.24 -23.22
C THR A 49 18.37 -3.35 -22.78
N ALA A 50 18.74 -4.16 -21.77
CA ALA A 50 17.87 -5.20 -21.23
C ALA A 50 16.69 -4.59 -20.42
N PHE A 51 16.88 -3.46 -19.79
CA PHE A 51 15.84 -2.74 -19.07
C PHE A 51 14.64 -2.40 -19.99
N TYR A 52 14.93 -1.85 -21.17
CA TYR A 52 13.91 -1.43 -22.13
C TYR A 52 13.07 -2.57 -22.73
N ARG A 53 13.47 -3.83 -22.50
CA ARG A 53 12.65 -5.01 -22.83
C ARG A 53 11.53 -5.26 -21.82
N HIS A 54 11.60 -4.62 -20.65
CA HIS A 54 10.68 -4.81 -19.51
C HIS A 54 9.91 -3.54 -19.16
N PHE A 55 10.57 -2.39 -19.18
CA PHE A 55 10.02 -1.09 -18.77
C PHE A 55 10.42 -0.01 -19.77
N ARG A 56 9.50 0.91 -20.07
CA ARG A 56 9.74 2.03 -20.97
C ARG A 56 10.57 3.14 -20.35
N SER A 57 10.47 3.27 -19.00
CA SER A 57 11.16 4.30 -18.23
C SER A 57 11.26 3.87 -16.75
N THR A 58 12.01 4.61 -15.93
CA THR A 58 11.99 4.45 -14.47
C THR A 58 10.62 4.79 -13.87
N ALA A 59 9.86 5.71 -14.48
CA ALA A 59 8.47 5.97 -14.09
C ALA A 59 7.55 4.76 -14.31
N ASP A 60 7.71 4.05 -15.44
CA ASP A 60 6.97 2.83 -15.76
C ASP A 60 7.28 1.70 -14.75
N LEU A 61 8.57 1.54 -14.41
CA LEU A 61 9.00 0.64 -13.34
C LEU A 61 8.39 1.04 -11.98
N GLY A 62 8.36 2.35 -11.66
CA GLY A 62 7.76 2.84 -10.43
C GLY A 62 6.25 2.57 -10.34
N VAL A 63 5.51 2.66 -11.45
CA VAL A 63 4.09 2.28 -11.49
C VAL A 63 3.90 0.79 -11.18
N GLU A 64 4.76 -0.08 -11.71
CA GLU A 64 4.73 -1.50 -11.41
C GLU A 64 5.05 -1.79 -9.93
N LEU A 65 5.99 -1.05 -9.33
CA LEU A 65 6.25 -1.15 -7.89
C LEU A 65 5.02 -0.75 -7.05
N VAL A 66 4.23 0.23 -7.50
CA VAL A 66 2.96 0.57 -6.84
C VAL A 66 1.97 -0.60 -6.89
N GLU A 67 1.82 -1.24 -8.07
CA GLU A 67 0.95 -2.40 -8.22
C GLU A 67 1.40 -3.58 -7.34
N GLU A 68 2.70 -3.81 -7.24
CA GLU A 68 3.27 -4.85 -6.37
C GLU A 68 3.04 -4.52 -4.89
N ALA A 69 3.32 -3.28 -4.47
CA ALA A 69 3.21 -2.84 -3.08
C ALA A 69 1.77 -2.82 -2.56
N LEU A 70 0.82 -2.38 -3.38
CA LEU A 70 -0.56 -2.18 -2.96
C LEU A 70 -1.51 -3.26 -3.47
N GLY A 71 -1.17 -3.96 -4.57
CA GLY A 71 -2.04 -4.97 -5.16
C GLY A 71 -2.37 -6.14 -4.22
N SER A 72 -1.43 -6.54 -3.36
CA SER A 72 -1.64 -7.60 -2.37
C SER A 72 -2.54 -7.20 -1.19
N LEU A 73 -2.78 -5.89 -0.99
CA LEU A 73 -3.59 -5.40 0.13
C LEU A 73 -5.09 -5.57 -0.08
N HIS A 74 -5.58 -5.71 -1.33
CA HIS A 74 -7.01 -5.87 -1.62
C HIS A 74 -7.64 -7.06 -0.86
N SER A 75 -7.02 -8.24 -0.94
CA SER A 75 -7.51 -9.42 -0.23
C SER A 75 -7.46 -9.27 1.30
N MET A 76 -6.49 -8.52 1.81
CA MET A 76 -6.37 -8.25 3.24
C MET A 76 -7.46 -7.28 3.72
N ILE A 77 -7.78 -6.25 2.95
CA ILE A 77 -8.88 -5.32 3.24
C ILE A 77 -10.20 -6.08 3.24
N GLU A 78 -10.50 -6.85 2.19
CA GLU A 78 -11.70 -7.65 2.07
C GLU A 78 -11.89 -8.58 3.29
N SER A 79 -10.83 -9.32 3.68
CA SER A 79 -10.88 -10.22 4.83
C SER A 79 -11.09 -9.50 6.18
N THR A 80 -10.61 -8.26 6.30
CA THR A 80 -10.72 -7.45 7.53
C THR A 80 -12.13 -6.87 7.66
N VAL A 81 -12.68 -6.40 6.57
CA VAL A 81 -13.97 -5.72 6.55
C VAL A 81 -15.13 -6.72 6.66
N SER A 82 -15.00 -7.91 6.04
CA SER A 82 -15.98 -9.01 6.11
C SER A 82 -15.93 -9.77 7.45
N ALA A 83 -14.98 -9.44 8.33
CA ALA A 83 -14.83 -10.15 9.60
C ALA A 83 -16.01 -9.87 10.54
N THR A 84 -16.56 -10.93 11.13
CA THR A 84 -17.54 -10.85 12.21
C THR A 84 -16.93 -10.27 13.48
N GLY A 85 -17.70 -9.55 14.27
CA GLY A 85 -17.28 -8.92 15.52
C GLY A 85 -17.83 -7.50 15.65
N ASP A 86 -17.66 -6.92 16.82
CA ASP A 86 -18.04 -5.54 17.04
C ASP A 86 -17.07 -4.54 16.36
N SER A 87 -17.41 -3.26 16.39
CA SER A 87 -16.59 -2.20 15.74
C SER A 87 -15.18 -2.14 16.31
N ASP A 88 -15.03 -2.32 17.63
CA ASP A 88 -13.75 -2.23 18.32
C ASP A 88 -12.82 -3.40 17.97
N GLU A 89 -13.35 -4.62 17.93
CA GLU A 89 -12.60 -5.81 17.52
C GLU A 89 -12.11 -5.71 16.07
N ARG A 90 -12.95 -5.18 15.16
CA ARG A 90 -12.56 -4.94 13.77
C ARG A 90 -11.43 -3.92 13.65
N ILE A 91 -11.51 -2.82 14.41
CA ILE A 91 -10.48 -1.77 14.45
C ILE A 91 -9.15 -2.34 14.96
N GLU A 92 -9.16 -3.07 16.08
CA GLU A 92 -7.94 -3.67 16.64
C GLU A 92 -7.31 -4.67 15.67
N ARG A 93 -8.12 -5.48 15.00
CA ARG A 93 -7.67 -6.43 13.98
C ARG A 93 -7.04 -5.71 12.78
N ALA A 94 -7.67 -4.62 12.30
CA ALA A 94 -7.14 -3.81 11.21
C ALA A 94 -5.78 -3.20 11.56
N VAL A 95 -5.62 -2.62 12.73
CA VAL A 95 -4.35 -2.06 13.21
C VAL A 95 -3.27 -3.15 13.31
N GLY A 96 -3.62 -4.32 13.84
CA GLY A 96 -2.70 -5.46 13.90
C GLY A 96 -2.28 -5.99 12.52
N LEU A 97 -3.17 -5.94 11.53
CA LEU A 97 -2.83 -6.30 10.15
C LEU A 97 -1.88 -5.30 9.52
N ILE A 98 -2.09 -4.00 9.72
CA ILE A 98 -1.17 -2.96 9.25
C ILE A 98 0.22 -3.15 9.85
N ALA A 99 0.32 -3.40 11.16
CA ALA A 99 1.60 -3.63 11.83
C ALA A 99 2.35 -4.83 11.20
N ARG A 100 1.67 -5.96 11.03
CA ARG A 100 2.27 -7.15 10.38
C ARG A 100 2.67 -6.91 8.93
N HIS A 101 1.88 -6.15 8.18
CA HIS A 101 2.22 -5.79 6.80
C HIS A 101 3.48 -4.94 6.72
N VAL A 102 3.62 -3.94 7.62
CA VAL A 102 4.83 -3.10 7.71
C VAL A 102 6.05 -3.95 8.04
N ASP A 103 5.93 -4.91 8.97
CA ASP A 103 7.01 -5.82 9.32
C ASP A 103 7.43 -6.71 8.16
N ALA A 104 6.49 -7.19 7.38
CA ALA A 104 6.75 -8.09 6.25
C ALA A 104 7.30 -7.35 5.01
N TYR A 105 6.90 -6.09 4.80
CA TYR A 105 7.18 -5.35 3.57
C TYR A 105 7.61 -3.89 3.81
N PRO A 106 8.61 -3.63 4.67
CA PRO A 106 8.99 -2.27 5.05
C PRO A 106 9.44 -1.40 3.87
N ALA A 107 10.18 -1.98 2.92
CA ALA A 107 10.65 -1.26 1.73
C ALA A 107 9.48 -0.79 0.83
N HIS A 108 8.43 -1.60 0.68
CA HIS A 108 7.23 -1.22 -0.06
C HIS A 108 6.48 -0.08 0.64
N VAL A 109 6.31 -0.18 1.96
CA VAL A 109 5.65 0.87 2.75
C VAL A 109 6.43 2.18 2.67
N ARG A 110 7.76 2.14 2.79
CA ARG A 110 8.65 3.31 2.63
C ARG A 110 8.53 3.93 1.25
N PHE A 111 8.51 3.11 0.20
CA PHE A 111 8.32 3.56 -1.17
C PHE A 111 6.99 4.31 -1.34
N ILE A 112 5.87 3.73 -0.92
CA ILE A 112 4.54 4.37 -1.01
C ILE A 112 4.48 5.65 -0.19
N ALA A 113 4.97 5.64 1.05
CA ALA A 113 4.96 6.81 1.93
C ALA A 113 5.73 7.99 1.32
N ARG A 114 6.87 7.73 0.69
CA ARG A 114 7.71 8.74 0.03
C ARG A 114 7.11 9.22 -1.29
N GLU A 115 6.73 8.29 -2.16
CA GLU A 115 6.35 8.61 -3.54
C GLU A 115 4.90 9.09 -3.70
N ARG A 116 4.04 8.93 -2.68
CA ARG A 116 2.70 9.56 -2.70
C ARG A 116 2.74 11.07 -2.85
N HIS A 117 3.85 11.69 -2.48
CA HIS A 117 4.14 13.12 -2.62
C HIS A 117 5.39 13.39 -3.48
N GLY A 118 5.97 12.36 -4.09
CA GLY A 118 7.20 12.41 -4.88
C GLY A 118 7.08 13.19 -6.19
N GLY A 119 8.23 13.40 -6.87
CA GLY A 119 8.29 14.19 -8.09
C GLY A 119 7.71 13.50 -9.34
N VAL A 120 7.53 12.17 -9.34
CA VAL A 120 7.15 11.39 -10.52
C VAL A 120 5.62 11.30 -10.63
N GLN A 121 5.01 12.12 -11.48
CA GLN A 121 3.55 12.22 -11.64
C GLN A 121 2.86 10.88 -11.93
N PRO A 122 3.31 10.02 -12.88
CA PRO A 122 2.64 8.74 -13.15
C PRO A 122 2.53 7.83 -11.91
N VAL A 123 3.55 7.87 -11.04
CA VAL A 123 3.57 7.07 -9.80
C VAL A 123 2.60 7.62 -8.77
N ARG A 124 2.58 8.95 -8.56
CA ARG A 124 1.56 9.58 -7.69
C ARG A 124 0.14 9.26 -8.13
N GLU A 125 -0.12 9.27 -9.44
CA GLU A 125 -1.43 8.92 -9.99
C GLU A 125 -1.75 7.44 -9.80
N ALA A 126 -0.78 6.54 -9.95
CA ALA A 126 -0.97 5.12 -9.67
C ALA A 126 -1.32 4.88 -8.19
N ILE A 127 -0.57 5.49 -7.27
CA ILE A 127 -0.86 5.41 -5.84
C ILE A 127 -2.27 5.94 -5.54
N ARG A 128 -2.63 7.12 -6.07
CA ARG A 128 -3.96 7.71 -5.85
C ARG A 128 -5.09 6.81 -6.37
N ARG A 129 -4.92 6.19 -7.54
CA ARG A 129 -5.90 5.24 -8.08
C ARG A 129 -6.07 4.02 -7.19
N GLN A 130 -4.99 3.44 -6.67
CA GLN A 130 -5.07 2.28 -5.77
C GLN A 130 -5.75 2.64 -4.44
N LEU A 131 -5.42 3.79 -3.87
CA LEU A 131 -6.07 4.25 -2.63
C LEU A 131 -7.56 4.55 -2.82
N ALA A 132 -7.94 5.11 -3.97
CA ALA A 132 -9.35 5.31 -4.31
C ALA A 132 -10.11 3.97 -4.45
N ARG A 133 -9.46 2.93 -5.02
CA ARG A 133 -10.05 1.57 -5.07
C ARG A 133 -10.22 0.98 -3.67
N PHE A 134 -9.26 1.16 -2.78
CA PHE A 134 -9.41 0.73 -1.38
C PHE A 134 -10.57 1.45 -0.69
N ALA A 135 -10.73 2.76 -0.92
CA ALA A 135 -11.88 3.49 -0.37
C ALA A 135 -13.21 2.95 -0.89
N GLU A 136 -13.30 2.59 -2.18
CA GLU A 136 -14.51 1.93 -2.72
C GLU A 136 -14.77 0.56 -2.07
N GLU A 137 -13.77 -0.26 -1.87
CA GLU A 137 -13.89 -1.57 -1.20
C GLU A 137 -14.36 -1.42 0.25
N VAL A 138 -13.76 -0.48 1.00
CA VAL A 138 -14.16 -0.16 2.37
C VAL A 138 -15.59 0.40 2.40
N LYS A 139 -15.97 1.27 1.44
CA LYS A 139 -17.33 1.80 1.31
C LYS A 139 -18.37 0.69 1.16
N VAL A 140 -18.13 -0.26 0.25
CA VAL A 140 -19.04 -1.40 0.03
C VAL A 140 -19.27 -2.16 1.33
N ALA A 141 -18.23 -2.43 2.05
CA ALA A 141 -18.33 -3.14 3.32
C ALA A 141 -18.99 -2.30 4.43
N LEU A 142 -18.71 -1.01 4.50
CA LEU A 142 -19.41 -0.10 5.44
C LEU A 142 -20.91 -0.04 5.16
N ALA A 143 -21.33 -0.13 3.89
CA ALA A 143 -22.73 -0.12 3.50
C ALA A 143 -23.54 -1.32 4.01
N GLU A 144 -22.88 -2.48 4.21
CA GLU A 144 -23.52 -3.70 4.72
C GLU A 144 -23.83 -3.63 6.23
N HIS A 145 -23.28 -2.66 6.95
CA HIS A 145 -23.50 -2.54 8.39
C HIS A 145 -24.78 -1.77 8.73
N PRO A 146 -25.59 -2.24 9.70
CA PRO A 146 -26.82 -1.54 10.14
C PRO A 146 -26.59 -0.08 10.55
N GLU A 147 -25.41 0.22 11.09
CA GLU A 147 -24.99 1.57 11.49
C GLU A 147 -24.89 2.56 10.33
N SER A 148 -24.86 2.06 9.10
CA SER A 148 -24.84 2.88 7.87
C SER A 148 -26.26 3.15 7.31
N ALA A 149 -27.30 2.68 7.99
CA ALA A 149 -28.67 2.89 7.53
C ALA A 149 -28.96 4.40 7.33
N GLY A 150 -29.43 4.76 6.14
CA GLY A 150 -29.70 6.15 5.79
C GLY A 150 -28.49 7.00 5.37
N TRP A 151 -27.27 6.46 5.31
CA TRP A 151 -26.12 7.15 4.74
C TRP A 151 -26.21 7.19 3.22
N SER A 152 -25.79 8.32 2.61
CA SER A 152 -25.63 8.41 1.16
C SER A 152 -24.33 7.71 0.71
N ASP A 153 -24.27 7.37 -0.57
CA ASP A 153 -23.07 6.78 -1.19
C ASP A 153 -21.86 7.71 -1.06
N GLU A 154 -22.09 9.02 -1.15
CA GLU A 154 -21.06 10.06 -1.01
C GLU A 154 -20.53 10.13 0.43
N ASP A 155 -21.41 10.10 1.44
CA ASP A 155 -21.01 10.09 2.85
C ASP A 155 -20.21 8.83 3.20
N LEU A 156 -20.65 7.66 2.70
CA LEU A 156 -19.93 6.40 2.90
C LEU A 156 -18.56 6.39 2.24
N LEU A 157 -18.44 6.97 1.04
CA LEU A 157 -17.13 7.09 0.36
C LEU A 157 -16.21 8.06 1.10
N MET A 158 -16.73 9.17 1.61
CA MET A 158 -15.98 10.10 2.46
C MET A 158 -15.47 9.39 3.72
N LEU A 159 -16.33 8.65 4.42
CA LEU A 159 -15.95 7.89 5.61
C LEU A 159 -14.89 6.83 5.31
N ALA A 160 -15.06 6.08 4.21
CA ALA A 160 -14.08 5.10 3.74
C ALA A 160 -12.73 5.75 3.45
N GLY A 161 -12.73 6.93 2.83
CA GLY A 161 -11.52 7.73 2.61
C GLY A 161 -10.79 8.08 3.91
N LEU A 162 -11.52 8.49 4.95
CA LEU A 162 -10.93 8.77 6.28
C LEU A 162 -10.24 7.54 6.89
N TYR A 163 -10.86 6.34 6.76
CA TYR A 163 -10.23 5.10 7.23
C TYR A 163 -8.96 4.77 6.43
N VAL A 164 -8.99 4.89 5.09
CA VAL A 164 -7.83 4.64 4.22
C VAL A 164 -6.69 5.61 4.54
N ASP A 165 -6.98 6.89 4.71
CA ASP A 165 -5.97 7.89 5.09
C ASP A 165 -5.37 7.59 6.46
N GLN A 166 -6.21 7.20 7.45
CA GLN A 166 -5.73 6.82 8.76
C GLN A 166 -4.86 5.55 8.73
N MET A 167 -5.18 4.58 7.87
CA MET A 167 -4.35 3.38 7.66
C MET A 167 -2.97 3.74 7.11
N LEU A 168 -2.89 4.64 6.14
CA LEU A 168 -1.61 5.11 5.58
C LEU A 168 -0.74 5.83 6.61
N VAL A 169 -1.36 6.72 7.39
CA VAL A 169 -0.66 7.42 8.50
C VAL A 169 -0.14 6.40 9.52
N THR A 170 -0.96 5.41 9.88
CA THR A 170 -0.59 4.35 10.82
C THR A 170 0.57 3.49 10.28
N ALA A 171 0.54 3.11 9.01
CA ALA A 171 1.62 2.36 8.38
C ALA A 171 2.94 3.13 8.40
N SER A 172 2.91 4.44 8.08
CA SER A 172 4.10 5.31 8.15
C SER A 172 4.64 5.41 9.58
N GLN A 173 3.76 5.54 10.57
CA GLN A 173 4.16 5.61 11.98
C GLN A 173 4.74 4.28 12.49
N PHE A 174 4.20 3.13 12.07
CA PHE A 174 4.82 1.83 12.38
C PHE A 174 6.20 1.69 11.73
N LEU A 175 6.37 2.16 10.49
CA LEU A 175 7.65 2.14 9.81
C LEU A 175 8.70 2.99 10.56
N GLU A 176 8.34 4.18 10.99
CA GLU A 176 9.20 5.04 11.81
C GLU A 176 9.56 4.38 13.16
N ALA A 177 8.61 3.69 13.78
CA ALA A 177 8.81 3.00 15.05
C ALA A 177 9.61 1.69 14.93
N MET A 178 9.93 1.20 13.72
CA MET A 178 10.77 0.00 13.55
C MET A 178 12.20 0.22 14.04
N GLU A 179 12.71 1.43 13.97
CA GLU A 179 14.06 1.81 14.41
C GLU A 179 14.09 2.25 15.88
N GLY A 180 12.90 2.33 16.54
CA GLY A 180 12.72 2.78 17.92
C GLY A 180 12.60 1.65 18.93
N ALA A 181 12.18 2.00 20.15
CA ALA A 181 11.90 1.04 21.21
C ALA A 181 10.55 0.33 21.01
N ALA A 182 10.38 -0.82 21.66
CA ALA A 182 9.13 -1.58 21.60
C ALA A 182 7.92 -0.76 22.06
N GLU A 183 8.11 0.11 23.08
CA GLU A 183 7.10 1.03 23.59
C GLU A 183 6.58 2.01 22.54
N ASP A 184 7.41 2.39 21.55
CA ASP A 184 6.99 3.25 20.45
C ASP A 184 5.97 2.56 19.55
N ARG A 185 6.17 1.29 19.26
CA ARG A 185 5.21 0.48 18.47
C ARG A 185 3.88 0.31 19.20
N GLU A 186 3.92 0.02 20.49
CA GLU A 186 2.70 -0.08 21.29
C GLU A 186 1.95 1.25 21.35
N ARG A 187 2.67 2.37 21.47
CA ARG A 187 2.09 3.71 21.44
C ARG A 187 1.42 4.01 20.10
N VAL A 188 2.06 3.65 18.99
CA VAL A 188 1.47 3.78 17.63
C VAL A 188 0.19 2.95 17.53
N ALA A 189 0.20 1.68 17.96
CA ALA A 189 -0.96 0.82 17.93
C ALA A 189 -2.13 1.40 18.74
N ARG A 190 -1.89 1.83 19.99
CA ARG A 190 -2.92 2.43 20.84
C ARG A 190 -3.52 3.70 20.21
N LEU A 191 -2.69 4.59 19.69
CA LEU A 191 -3.14 5.82 19.03
C LEU A 191 -3.94 5.54 17.75
N ALA A 192 -3.52 4.56 16.96
CA ALA A 192 -4.24 4.16 15.76
C ALA A 192 -5.65 3.64 16.09
N VAL A 193 -5.76 2.76 17.09
CA VAL A 193 -7.06 2.28 17.58
C VAL A 193 -7.93 3.44 18.05
N GLN A 194 -7.40 4.34 18.88
CA GLN A 194 -8.15 5.49 19.39
C GLN A 194 -8.66 6.41 18.27
N ARG A 195 -7.84 6.69 17.26
CA ARG A 195 -8.23 7.54 16.11
C ARG A 195 -9.33 6.86 15.28
N MET A 196 -9.22 5.57 15.00
CA MET A 196 -10.22 4.82 14.26
C MET A 196 -11.54 4.71 15.05
N ARG A 197 -11.47 4.53 16.38
CA ARG A 197 -12.64 4.60 17.27
C ARG A 197 -13.32 5.96 17.22
N LEU A 198 -12.56 7.04 17.21
CA LEU A 198 -13.12 8.40 17.10
C LEU A 198 -13.86 8.58 15.77
N ILE A 199 -13.31 8.07 14.66
CA ILE A 199 -14.00 8.07 13.36
C ILE A 199 -15.28 7.23 13.44
N SER A 200 -15.25 6.06 14.07
CA SER A 200 -16.43 5.19 14.26
C SER A 200 -17.52 5.86 15.12
N ILE A 201 -17.15 6.53 16.21
CA ILE A 201 -18.09 7.29 17.04
C ILE A 201 -18.72 8.44 16.24
N GLY A 202 -17.92 9.19 15.48
CA GLY A 202 -18.38 10.24 14.59
C GLY A 202 -19.43 9.74 13.58
N ARG A 203 -19.28 8.51 13.10
CA ARG A 203 -20.24 7.86 12.21
C ARG A 203 -21.64 7.75 12.82
N HIS A 204 -21.74 7.40 14.10
CA HIS A 204 -23.04 7.25 14.78
C HIS A 204 -23.80 8.57 14.93
N HIS A 205 -23.10 9.71 14.97
CA HIS A 205 -23.69 11.04 15.22
C HIS A 205 -23.66 11.97 14.00
N TRP A 206 -23.19 11.49 12.84
CA TRP A 206 -23.02 12.34 11.64
C TRP A 206 -24.33 12.96 11.12
N LYS A 207 -25.46 12.33 11.38
CA LYS A 207 -26.78 12.74 10.88
C LYS A 207 -27.75 13.21 11.96
N GLU A 208 -27.29 13.37 13.19
CA GLU A 208 -28.02 14.02 14.26
C GLU A 208 -27.84 15.56 14.17
#